data_804ecef093e7d7165f981b223cd39b61
#
_entry.id   804ecef093e7d7165f981b223cd39b61
#
_cell.length_a   1.000
_cell.length_b   1.000
_cell.length_c   1.000
_cell.angle_alpha   90.00
_cell.angle_beta   90.00
_cell.angle_gamma   90.00
#
_symmetry.space_group_name_H-M   'P 1'
#
loop_
_entity.id
_entity.type
_entity.pdbx_description
1 polymer ?
#
loop_
_entity_poly.entity_id
_entity_poly.type
_entity_poly.pdbx_seq_one_letter_code
_entity_poly.pdbx_strand_id
1 'polypeptide(L)' 'KLKQEDAHFARIFDEHNELDDKISGLENNPVTSVTAQDEIDALKVKKLALKDQLFQLLKQAEAEGK' A
#
# COMPACT_ATOMS: atom_id res chain seq x y z
N LYS A 1 -19.14 7.78 12.39
CA LYS A 1 -18.17 8.55 11.61
C LYS A 1 -16.77 8.00 11.78
N LEU A 2 -16.35 7.89 13.03
CA LEU A 2 -15.03 7.34 13.31
C LEU A 2 -14.90 5.93 12.78
N LYS A 3 -15.96 5.17 12.85
CA LYS A 3 -15.94 3.81 12.37
C LYS A 3 -15.71 3.74 10.87
N GLN A 4 -16.32 4.66 10.13
CA GLN A 4 -16.15 4.70 8.69
C GLN A 4 -14.73 5.07 8.32
N GLU A 5 -14.17 6.03 9.03
CA GLU A 5 -12.79 6.44 8.80
C GLU A 5 -11.81 5.32 9.14
N ASP A 6 -12.09 4.61 10.24
CA ASP A 6 -11.27 3.48 10.63
C ASP A 6 -11.33 2.36 9.61
N ALA A 7 -12.53 2.09 9.09
CA ALA A 7 -12.70 1.05 8.09
C ALA A 7 -11.96 1.38 6.81
N HIS A 8 -12.02 2.64 6.40
CA HIS A 8 -11.32 3.10 5.20
C HIS A 8 -9.81 2.98 5.38
N PHE A 9 -9.34 3.41 6.54
CA PHE A 9 -7.92 3.35 6.88
C PHE A 9 -7.43 1.90 6.87
N ALA A 10 -8.20 1.03 7.52
CA ALA A 10 -7.84 -0.37 7.61
C ALA A 10 -7.80 -1.02 6.22
N ARG A 11 -8.72 -0.62 5.36
CA ARG A 11 -8.77 -1.15 4.01
C ARG A 11 -7.53 -0.78 3.22
N ILE A 12 -7.14 0.48 3.28
CA ILE A 12 -5.94 0.93 2.57
C ILE A 12 -4.71 0.21 3.13
N PHE A 13 -4.68 0.06 4.44
CA PHE A 13 -3.58 -0.64 5.11
C PHE A 13 -3.49 -2.10 4.65
N ASP A 14 -4.65 -2.75 4.56
CA ASP A 14 -4.71 -4.14 4.11
C ASP A 14 -4.21 -4.27 2.67
N GLU A 15 -4.64 -3.36 1.81
CA GLU A 15 -4.20 -3.37 0.42
C GLU A 15 -2.70 -3.15 0.32
N HIS A 16 -2.20 -2.24 1.12
CA HIS A 16 -0.77 -1.96 1.16
C HIS A 16 0.01 -3.22 1.57
N ASN A 17 -0.48 -3.90 2.60
CA ASN A 17 0.17 -5.12 3.08
C ASN A 17 0.11 -6.23 2.03
N GLU A 18 -1.02 -6.35 1.34
CA GLU A 18 -1.16 -7.34 0.28
C GLU A 18 -0.17 -7.09 -0.84
N LEU A 19 -0.04 -5.84 -1.25
CA LEU A 19 0.89 -5.48 -2.30
C LEU A 19 2.33 -5.75 -1.88
N ASP A 20 2.64 -5.41 -0.65
CA ASP A 20 3.97 -5.65 -0.10
C ASP A 20 4.30 -7.14 -0.12
N ASP A 21 3.32 -7.95 0.26
CA ASP A 21 3.47 -9.41 0.27
C ASP A 21 3.70 -9.94 -1.14
N LYS A 22 2.93 -9.45 -2.09
CA LYS A 22 3.07 -9.88 -3.48
C LYS A 22 4.42 -9.51 -4.04
N ILE A 23 4.84 -8.28 -3.80
CA ILE A 23 6.14 -7.81 -4.27
C ILE A 23 7.25 -8.66 -3.67
N SER A 24 7.16 -8.90 -2.37
CA SER A 24 8.17 -9.69 -1.67
C SER A 24 8.24 -11.10 -2.24
N GLY A 25 7.09 -11.71 -2.50
CA GLY A 25 7.04 -13.05 -3.07
C GLY A 25 7.67 -13.12 -4.45
N LEU A 26 7.38 -12.10 -5.27
CA LEU A 26 7.94 -12.06 -6.62
C LEU A 26 9.43 -11.79 -6.60
N GLU A 27 9.88 -10.92 -5.71
CA GLU A 27 11.29 -10.58 -5.63
C GLU A 27 12.13 -11.71 -5.04
N ASN A 28 11.55 -12.48 -4.14
CA ASN A 28 12.27 -13.58 -3.52
C ASN A 28 12.44 -14.77 -4.44
N ASN A 29 11.63 -14.86 -5.49
CA ASN A 29 11.73 -15.94 -6.45
C ASN A 29 12.70 -15.51 -7.56
N PRO A 30 13.81 -16.23 -7.76
CA PRO A 30 14.81 -15.83 -8.76
C PRO A 30 14.27 -15.80 -10.17
N VAL A 31 13.26 -16.63 -10.46
CA VAL A 31 12.67 -16.67 -11.80
C VAL A 31 11.77 -15.46 -12.01
N THR A 32 10.84 -15.24 -11.09
CA THR A 32 9.90 -14.13 -11.23
C THR A 32 10.53 -12.78 -11.01
N SER A 33 11.61 -12.71 -10.26
CA SER A 33 12.30 -11.43 -10.05
C SER A 33 12.86 -10.88 -11.36
N VAL A 34 13.10 -11.76 -12.33
CA VAL A 34 13.58 -11.36 -13.65
C VAL A 34 12.43 -11.30 -14.66
N THR A 35 11.59 -12.33 -14.69
CA THR A 35 10.55 -12.45 -15.71
C THR A 35 9.34 -11.57 -15.42
N ALA A 36 9.09 -11.22 -14.15
CA ALA A 36 7.94 -10.41 -13.77
C ALA A 36 8.35 -9.00 -13.38
N GLN A 37 9.41 -8.49 -13.97
CA GLN A 37 9.92 -7.15 -13.66
C GLN A 37 8.85 -6.08 -13.87
N ASP A 38 8.14 -6.16 -14.97
CA ASP A 38 7.09 -5.18 -15.27
C ASP A 38 5.99 -5.22 -14.23
N GLU A 39 5.62 -6.43 -13.81
CA GLU A 39 4.59 -6.60 -12.79
C GLU A 39 5.07 -6.07 -11.45
N ILE A 40 6.30 -6.35 -11.10
CA ILE A 40 6.88 -5.85 -9.86
C ILE A 40 6.88 -4.34 -9.84
N ASP A 41 7.28 -3.72 -10.96
CA ASP A 41 7.29 -2.27 -11.06
C ASP A 41 5.90 -1.69 -10.91
N ALA A 42 4.91 -2.30 -11.56
CA ALA A 42 3.53 -1.86 -11.46
C ALA A 42 3.01 -1.96 -10.02
N LEU A 43 3.35 -3.05 -9.35
CA LEU A 43 2.93 -3.25 -7.96
C LEU A 43 3.61 -2.24 -7.04
N LYS A 44 4.86 -1.93 -7.31
CA LYS A 44 5.58 -0.92 -6.52
C LYS A 44 4.97 0.46 -6.68
N VAL A 45 4.53 0.80 -7.87
CA VAL A 45 3.85 2.07 -8.11
C VAL A 45 2.54 2.12 -7.34
N LYS A 46 1.78 1.04 -7.37
CA LYS A 46 0.53 0.94 -6.61
C LYS A 46 0.79 1.08 -5.12
N LYS A 47 1.81 0.42 -4.64
CA LYS A 47 2.18 0.48 -3.24
C LYS A 47 2.51 1.91 -2.82
N LEU A 48 3.25 2.61 -3.67
CA LEU A 48 3.58 4.01 -3.40
C LEU A 48 2.34 4.88 -3.36
N ALA A 49 1.40 4.64 -4.26
CA ALA A 49 0.16 5.40 -4.28
C ALA A 49 -0.65 5.18 -3.01
N LEU A 50 -0.72 3.93 -2.55
CA LEU A 50 -1.42 3.62 -1.31
C LEU A 50 -0.72 4.24 -0.11
N LYS A 51 0.59 4.18 -0.10
CA LYS A 51 1.37 4.78 0.97
C LYS A 51 1.13 6.29 1.03
N ASP A 52 1.04 6.91 -0.13
CA ASP A 52 0.77 8.34 -0.20
C ASP A 52 -0.62 8.65 0.36
N GLN A 53 -1.60 7.82 0.05
CA GLN A 53 -2.95 7.98 0.58
C GLN A 53 -2.96 7.87 2.10
N LEU A 54 -2.24 6.89 2.63
CA LEU A 54 -2.13 6.73 4.08
C LEU A 54 -1.51 7.95 4.72
N PHE A 55 -0.48 8.47 4.09
CA PHE A 55 0.21 9.65 4.58
C PHE A 55 -0.71 10.86 4.62
N GLN A 56 -1.50 11.02 3.57
CA GLN A 56 -2.44 12.13 3.50
C GLN A 56 -3.54 12.01 4.55
N LEU A 57 -4.02 10.80 4.78
CA LEU A 57 -5.03 10.56 5.80
C LEU A 57 -4.49 10.89 7.19
N LEU A 58 -3.25 10.51 7.45
CA LEU A 58 -2.62 10.81 8.72
C LEU A 58 -2.45 12.32 8.90
N LYS A 59 -2.08 12.99 7.83
CA LYS A 59 -1.91 14.44 7.87
C LYS A 59 -3.23 15.14 8.14
N GLN A 60 -4.30 14.66 7.50
CA GLN A 60 -5.63 15.21 7.72
C GLN A 60 -6.07 15.00 9.15
N ALA A 61 -5.83 13.80 9.68
CA ALA A 61 -6.21 13.50 11.05
C ALA A 61 -5.48 14.39 12.04
N GLU A 62 -4.21 14.65 11.77
CA GLU A 62 -3.42 15.54 12.63
C GLU A 62 -3.96 16.96 12.60
N ALA A 63 -4.29 17.44 11.41
CA ALA A 63 -4.80 18.79 11.25
C ALA A 63 -6.15 18.93 11.93
N GLU A 64 -7.00 17.92 11.81
CA GLU A 64 -8.33 17.94 12.42
C GLU A 64 -8.27 17.73 13.93
N GLY A 65 -7.28 16.98 14.38
CA GLY A 65 -7.12 16.70 15.79
C GLY A 65 -6.76 17.91 16.62
N LYS A 66 -6.37 18.96 15.96
CA LYS A 66 -6.06 20.21 16.64
C LYS A 66 -7.24 21.15 16.67
#